data_db6630e05bd29d2a86a3faf1c2452087
#
_entry.id   db6630e05bd29d2a86a3faf1c2452087
#
_cell.length_a   1.000
_cell.length_b   1.000
_cell.length_c   1.000
_cell.angle_alpha   90.00
_cell.angle_beta   90.00
_cell.angle_gamma   90.00
#
_symmetry.space_group_name_H-M   'P 1'
#
loop_
_entity.id
_entity.type
_entity.pdbx_description
1 polymer ?
#
loop_
_entity_poly.entity_id
_entity_poly.type
_entity_poly.pdbx_seq_one_letter_code
_entity_poly.pdbx_strand_id
1 'polypeptide(L)'
;MAAHVALTALLYVLLTVARAPAVWGIGRRPDGSNPWAAVEPRISANLSNQFEWPLFFHVACLLLLQHQPNKTATALAWIFIAGRIWHSAVQIPTRNVRLRGLVFTVNFLAVLGLWVLVVSAALDSTAG
;
A
#
# COMPACT_ATOMS: atom_id res chain seq x y z
N MET A 1 7.28 5.95 5.69
CA MET A 1 7.86 4.85 4.90
C MET A 1 7.85 3.52 5.67
N ALA A 2 8.47 3.41 6.85
CA ALA A 2 8.52 2.15 7.62
C ALA A 2 7.16 1.47 7.83
N ALA A 3 6.12 2.24 8.16
CA ALA A 3 4.76 1.70 8.33
C ALA A 3 4.20 1.04 7.06
N HIS A 4 4.52 1.56 5.86
CA HIS A 4 4.14 0.92 4.60
C HIS A 4 4.91 -0.38 4.37
N VAL A 5 6.20 -0.41 4.69
CA VAL A 5 7.02 -1.63 4.63
C VAL A 5 6.46 -2.70 5.57
N ALA A 6 6.08 -2.31 6.80
CA ALA A 6 5.46 -3.23 7.75
C ALA A 6 4.13 -3.80 7.24
N LEU A 7 3.27 -2.97 6.62
CA LEU A 7 2.04 -3.44 5.98
C LEU A 7 2.34 -4.44 4.86
N THR A 8 3.32 -4.14 4.01
CA THR A 8 3.72 -5.03 2.90
C THR A 8 4.25 -6.36 3.43
N ALA A 9 5.09 -6.34 4.47
CA ALA A 9 5.59 -7.54 5.13
C ALA A 9 4.45 -8.39 5.72
N LEU A 10 3.47 -7.75 6.37
CA LEU A 10 2.28 -8.45 6.87
C LEU A 10 1.50 -9.13 5.74
N LEU A 11 1.33 -8.46 4.60
CA LEU A 11 0.65 -9.04 3.43
C LEU A 11 1.42 -10.25 2.86
N TYR A 12 2.75 -10.24 2.88
CA TYR A 12 3.56 -11.41 2.51
C TYR A 12 3.32 -12.58 3.46
N VAL A 13 3.30 -12.33 4.77
CA VAL A 13 3.01 -13.37 5.77
C VAL A 13 1.60 -13.93 5.54
N LEU A 14 0.60 -13.08 5.37
CA LEU A 14 -0.79 -13.52 5.10
C LEU A 14 -0.88 -14.35 3.82
N LEU A 15 -0.20 -13.94 2.75
CA LEU A 15 -0.19 -14.68 1.49
C LEU A 15 0.50 -16.04 1.64
N THR A 16 1.60 -16.10 2.39
CA THR A 16 2.32 -17.35 2.67
C THR A 16 1.43 -18.32 3.43
N VAL A 17 0.73 -17.85 4.46
CA VAL A 17 -0.23 -18.67 5.22
C VAL A 17 -1.39 -19.15 4.34
N ALA A 18 -1.95 -18.26 3.50
CA ALA A 18 -3.05 -18.61 2.60
C ALA A 18 -2.64 -19.63 1.51
N ARG A 19 -1.36 -19.66 1.12
CA ARG A 19 -0.80 -20.61 0.15
C ARG A 19 -0.33 -21.91 0.77
N ALA A 20 -0.06 -21.97 2.06
CA ALA A 20 0.48 -23.15 2.74
C ALA A 20 -0.34 -24.43 2.47
N PRO A 21 -1.69 -24.43 2.48
CA PRO A 21 -2.46 -25.62 2.15
C PRO A 21 -2.25 -26.10 0.72
N ALA A 22 -2.15 -25.18 -0.24
CA ALA A 22 -1.98 -25.55 -1.65
C ALA A 22 -0.56 -26.07 -1.94
N VAL A 23 0.47 -25.40 -1.39
CA VAL A 23 1.88 -25.68 -1.71
C VAL A 23 2.44 -26.84 -0.87
N TRP A 24 2.18 -26.83 0.43
CA TRP A 24 2.77 -27.81 1.37
C TRP A 24 1.75 -28.76 2.02
N GLY A 25 0.46 -28.63 1.70
CA GLY A 25 -0.59 -29.45 2.32
C GLY A 25 -0.92 -29.09 3.76
N ILE A 26 -0.25 -28.10 4.35
CA ILE A 26 -0.41 -27.72 5.76
C ILE A 26 -1.73 -26.96 5.94
N GLY A 27 -2.62 -27.50 6.79
CA GLY A 27 -3.92 -26.86 7.07
C GLY A 27 -4.97 -27.07 5.97
N ARG A 28 -4.83 -28.07 5.12
CA ARG A 28 -5.90 -28.51 4.19
C ARG A 28 -7.13 -28.97 4.97
N ARG A 29 -8.31 -28.79 4.38
CA ARG A 29 -9.54 -29.41 4.87
C ARG A 29 -9.50 -30.93 4.71
N PRO A 30 -10.37 -31.69 5.39
CA PRO A 30 -10.45 -33.16 5.24
C PRO A 30 -10.74 -33.60 3.80
N ASP A 31 -11.42 -32.77 3.01
CA ASP A 31 -11.68 -32.99 1.58
C ASP A 31 -10.50 -32.65 0.66
N GLY A 32 -9.34 -32.26 1.23
CA GLY A 32 -8.14 -31.87 0.51
C GLY A 32 -8.14 -30.44 -0.02
N SER A 33 -9.22 -29.67 0.16
CA SER A 33 -9.34 -28.30 -0.36
C SER A 33 -8.55 -27.27 0.47
N ASN A 34 -8.15 -26.18 -0.19
CA ASN A 34 -7.55 -25.04 0.50
C ASN A 34 -8.66 -24.14 1.11
N PRO A 35 -8.70 -23.96 2.44
CA PRO A 35 -9.68 -23.09 3.10
C PRO A 35 -9.59 -21.61 2.68
N TRP A 36 -8.45 -21.17 2.15
CA TRP A 36 -8.17 -19.78 1.75
C TRP A 36 -8.35 -19.53 0.26
N ALA A 37 -8.76 -20.53 -0.55
CA ALA A 37 -8.84 -20.42 -2.01
C ALA A 37 -9.62 -19.20 -2.52
N ALA A 38 -10.65 -18.75 -1.79
CA ALA A 38 -11.46 -17.59 -2.17
C ALA A 38 -10.79 -16.24 -1.80
N VAL A 39 -9.85 -16.22 -0.86
CA VAL A 39 -9.22 -15.00 -0.31
C VAL A 39 -7.80 -14.81 -0.85
N GLU A 40 -7.07 -15.91 -1.05
CA GLU A 40 -5.68 -15.89 -1.51
C GLU A 40 -5.45 -15.01 -2.76
N PRO A 41 -6.24 -15.09 -3.84
CA PRO A 41 -6.04 -14.24 -5.02
C PRO A 41 -6.20 -12.76 -4.71
N ARG A 42 -7.03 -12.41 -3.72
CA ARG A 42 -7.26 -11.01 -3.29
C ARG A 42 -6.08 -10.48 -2.48
N ILE A 43 -5.49 -11.33 -1.62
CA ILE A 43 -4.26 -10.98 -0.89
C ILE A 43 -3.12 -10.79 -1.89
N SER A 44 -2.97 -11.69 -2.86
CA SER A 44 -1.96 -11.61 -3.91
C SER A 44 -2.09 -10.31 -4.72
N ALA A 45 -3.30 -9.98 -5.19
CA ALA A 45 -3.55 -8.74 -5.91
C ALA A 45 -3.31 -7.49 -5.05
N ASN A 46 -3.68 -7.54 -3.76
CA ASN A 46 -3.40 -6.44 -2.83
C ASN A 46 -1.90 -6.24 -2.62
N LEU A 47 -1.14 -7.32 -2.49
CA LEU A 47 0.30 -7.28 -2.36
C LEU A 47 0.96 -6.69 -3.62
N SER A 48 0.54 -7.09 -4.82
CA SER A 48 1.04 -6.50 -6.08
C SER A 48 0.85 -4.98 -6.12
N ASN A 49 -0.32 -4.50 -5.68
CA ASN A 49 -0.63 -3.08 -5.62
C ASN A 49 0.26 -2.29 -4.63
N GLN A 50 1.03 -2.96 -3.74
CA GLN A 50 1.99 -2.26 -2.86
C GLN A 50 3.25 -1.83 -3.61
N PHE A 51 3.54 -2.41 -4.78
CA PHE A 51 4.75 -2.15 -5.56
C PHE A 51 4.53 -1.23 -6.76
N GLU A 52 3.28 -0.87 -7.07
CA GLU A 52 2.95 0.02 -8.18
C GLU A 52 2.99 1.50 -7.74
N TRP A 53 1.83 2.07 -7.42
CA TRP A 53 1.71 3.47 -7.03
C TRP A 53 2.49 3.84 -5.74
N PRO A 54 2.60 2.99 -4.71
CA PRO A 54 3.42 3.28 -3.53
C PRO A 54 4.92 3.49 -3.80
N LEU A 55 5.44 3.07 -4.93
CA LEU A 55 6.81 3.40 -5.32
C LEU A 55 7.01 4.92 -5.39
N PHE A 56 6.07 5.63 -6.03
CA PHE A 56 6.11 7.09 -6.14
C PHE A 56 6.00 7.79 -4.78
N PHE A 57 5.27 7.21 -3.83
CA PHE A 57 5.24 7.68 -2.45
C PHE A 57 6.62 7.61 -1.80
N HIS A 58 7.32 6.48 -1.92
CA HIS A 58 8.64 6.32 -1.33
C HIS A 58 9.67 7.27 -1.95
N VAL A 59 9.65 7.42 -3.27
CA VAL A 59 10.55 8.36 -3.98
C VAL A 59 10.28 9.79 -3.53
N ALA A 60 9.03 10.24 -3.50
CA ALA A 60 8.67 11.59 -3.03
C ALA A 60 9.12 11.83 -1.59
N CYS A 61 8.90 10.86 -0.69
CA CYS A 61 9.35 10.97 0.69
C CYS A 61 10.88 11.08 0.80
N LEU A 62 11.64 10.30 0.03
CA LEU A 62 13.11 10.35 0.04
C LEU A 62 13.63 11.71 -0.43
N LEU A 63 13.03 12.27 -1.48
CA LEU A 63 13.38 13.59 -1.99
C LEU A 63 13.06 14.69 -0.95
N LEU A 64 11.88 14.63 -0.33
CA LEU A 64 11.46 15.62 0.67
C LEU A 64 12.26 15.54 1.98
N LEU A 65 12.86 14.39 2.32
CA LEU A 65 13.74 14.27 3.49
C LEU A 65 15.05 15.04 3.34
N GLN A 66 15.41 15.46 2.13
CA GLN A 66 16.60 16.29 1.87
C GLN A 66 16.34 17.78 2.14
N HIS A 67 15.10 18.16 2.38
CA HIS A 67 14.66 19.53 2.64
C HIS A 67 14.26 19.71 4.10
N GLN A 68 13.97 20.97 4.49
CA GLN A 68 13.49 21.29 5.84
C GLN A 68 12.15 20.55 6.14
N PRO A 69 11.93 20.14 7.40
CA PRO A 69 10.72 19.45 7.81
C PRO A 69 9.45 20.21 7.38
N ASN A 70 8.57 19.53 6.64
CA ASN A 70 7.33 20.09 6.13
C ASN A 70 6.13 19.35 6.75
N LYS A 71 5.33 20.09 7.54
CA LYS A 71 4.13 19.53 8.20
C LYS A 71 3.10 19.00 7.19
N THR A 72 2.95 19.67 6.04
CA THR A 72 2.03 19.24 4.96
C THR A 72 2.51 17.91 4.36
N ALA A 73 3.79 17.77 4.09
CA ALA A 73 4.37 16.52 3.59
C ALA A 73 4.14 15.37 4.60
N THR A 74 4.34 15.65 5.89
CA THR A 74 4.10 14.66 6.95
C THR A 74 2.63 14.27 7.01
N ALA A 75 1.69 15.21 6.93
CA ALA A 75 0.26 14.93 6.92
C ALA A 75 -0.16 14.10 5.70
N LEU A 76 0.30 14.46 4.49
CA LEU A 76 0.03 13.71 3.27
C LEU A 76 0.59 12.28 3.34
N ALA A 77 1.79 12.11 3.92
CA ALA A 77 2.38 10.79 4.12
C ALA A 77 1.54 9.92 5.06
N TRP A 78 0.98 10.48 6.14
CA TRP A 78 0.10 9.74 7.04
C TRP A 78 -1.27 9.44 6.41
N ILE A 79 -1.83 10.36 5.62
CA ILE A 79 -3.05 10.13 4.84
C ILE A 79 -2.84 8.95 3.88
N PHE A 80 -1.69 8.91 3.19
CA PHE A 80 -1.35 7.79 2.32
C PHE A 80 -1.28 6.48 3.10
N ILE A 81 -0.57 6.42 4.23
CA ILE A 81 -0.43 5.20 5.04
C ILE A 81 -1.80 4.70 5.53
N ALA A 82 -2.61 5.61 6.11
CA ALA A 82 -3.96 5.28 6.57
C ALA A 82 -4.83 4.74 5.42
N GLY A 83 -4.76 5.39 4.27
CA GLY A 83 -5.47 4.96 3.06
C GLY A 83 -4.99 3.59 2.56
N ARG A 84 -3.69 3.26 2.64
CA ARG A 84 -3.17 1.93 2.25
C ARG A 84 -3.67 0.83 3.19
N ILE A 85 -3.69 1.08 4.49
CA ILE A 85 -4.26 0.14 5.48
C ILE A 85 -5.74 -0.08 5.17
N TRP A 86 -6.50 1.00 4.96
CA TRP A 86 -7.92 0.93 4.65
C TRP A 86 -8.18 0.21 3.31
N HIS A 87 -7.38 0.50 2.29
CA HIS A 87 -7.48 -0.18 1.00
C HIS A 87 -7.31 -1.69 1.14
N SER A 88 -6.31 -2.14 1.90
CA SER A 88 -6.09 -3.56 2.18
C SER A 88 -7.25 -4.17 2.98
N ALA A 89 -7.76 -3.46 3.99
CA ALA A 89 -8.90 -3.88 4.79
C ALA A 89 -10.22 -3.98 3.99
N VAL A 90 -10.35 -3.24 2.90
CA VAL A 90 -11.51 -3.33 1.99
C VAL A 90 -11.29 -4.39 0.91
N GLN A 91 -10.13 -4.41 0.27
CA GLN A 91 -9.86 -5.26 -0.89
C GLN A 91 -9.84 -6.75 -0.53
N ILE A 92 -9.28 -7.12 0.62
CA ILE A 92 -9.11 -8.51 1.01
C ILE A 92 -10.46 -9.17 1.37
N PRO A 93 -11.29 -8.60 2.28
CA PRO A 93 -12.54 -9.25 2.70
C PRO A 93 -13.71 -8.99 1.76
N THR A 94 -13.71 -7.92 0.95
CA THR A 94 -14.88 -7.50 0.19
C THR A 94 -14.64 -7.54 -1.32
N ARG A 95 -15.76 -7.56 -2.10
CA ARG A 95 -15.75 -7.37 -3.55
C ARG A 95 -16.30 -5.99 -3.96
N ASN A 96 -16.36 -5.04 -3.02
CA ASN A 96 -16.92 -3.72 -3.29
C ASN A 96 -15.94 -2.86 -4.10
N VAL A 97 -16.11 -2.86 -5.42
CA VAL A 97 -15.24 -2.12 -6.35
C VAL A 97 -15.34 -0.60 -6.15
N ARG A 98 -16.54 -0.09 -5.81
CA ARG A 98 -16.75 1.37 -5.62
C ARG A 98 -15.98 1.88 -4.40
N LEU A 99 -16.11 1.19 -3.26
CA LEU A 99 -15.40 1.56 -2.04
C LEU A 99 -13.88 1.45 -2.23
N ARG A 100 -13.42 0.38 -2.91
CA ARG A 100 -11.99 0.22 -3.25
C ARG A 100 -11.48 1.37 -4.12
N GLY A 101 -12.27 1.79 -5.13
CA GLY A 101 -11.93 2.93 -6.00
C GLY A 101 -11.83 4.24 -5.23
N LEU A 102 -12.78 4.51 -4.32
CA LEU A 102 -12.75 5.72 -3.49
C LEU A 102 -11.48 5.79 -2.63
N VAL A 103 -11.16 4.69 -1.93
CA VAL A 103 -9.97 4.64 -1.08
C VAL A 103 -8.68 4.75 -1.92
N PHE A 104 -8.65 4.16 -3.12
CA PHE A 104 -7.54 4.33 -4.05
C PHE A 104 -7.38 5.80 -4.46
N THR A 105 -8.47 6.51 -4.74
CA THR A 105 -8.43 7.93 -5.11
C THR A 105 -7.80 8.79 -4.01
N VAL A 106 -8.13 8.55 -2.74
CA VAL A 106 -7.48 9.25 -1.62
C VAL A 106 -5.97 9.01 -1.60
N ASN A 107 -5.53 7.77 -1.79
CA ASN A 107 -4.12 7.42 -1.86
C ASN A 107 -3.43 8.09 -3.05
N PHE A 108 -4.10 8.11 -4.20
CA PHE A 108 -3.60 8.72 -5.42
C PHE A 108 -3.36 10.23 -5.24
N LEU A 109 -4.34 10.95 -4.68
CA LEU A 109 -4.25 12.37 -4.42
C LEU A 109 -3.19 12.72 -3.37
N ALA A 110 -3.03 11.91 -2.33
CA ALA A 110 -1.99 12.11 -1.33
C ALA A 110 -0.58 12.05 -1.94
N VAL A 111 -0.32 11.09 -2.83
CA VAL A 111 0.97 11.00 -3.54
C VAL A 111 1.16 12.17 -4.51
N LEU A 112 0.12 12.57 -5.26
CA LEU A 112 0.22 13.75 -6.12
C LEU A 112 0.55 15.01 -5.31
N GLY A 113 -0.08 15.20 -4.14
CA GLY A 113 0.25 16.30 -3.24
C GLY A 113 1.70 16.29 -2.78
N LEU A 114 2.26 15.11 -2.47
CA LEU A 114 3.70 14.99 -2.16
C LEU A 114 4.58 15.38 -3.34
N TRP A 115 4.22 14.99 -4.56
CA TRP A 115 4.98 15.36 -5.76
C TRP A 115 4.89 16.86 -6.08
N VAL A 116 3.76 17.50 -5.82
CA VAL A 116 3.66 18.98 -5.91
C VAL A 116 4.67 19.64 -4.97
N LEU A 117 4.81 19.14 -3.74
CA LEU A 117 5.79 19.66 -2.78
C LEU A 117 7.24 19.40 -3.23
N VAL A 118 7.53 18.24 -3.83
CA VAL A 118 8.86 17.94 -4.41
C VAL A 118 9.21 18.93 -5.52
N VAL A 119 8.28 19.16 -6.45
CA VAL A 119 8.50 20.09 -7.56
C VAL A 119 8.68 21.52 -7.06
N SER A 120 7.84 21.97 -6.11
CA SER A 120 7.98 23.29 -5.50
C SER A 120 9.35 23.47 -4.85
N ALA A 121 9.81 22.50 -4.06
CA ALA A 121 11.11 22.56 -3.41
C ALA A 121 12.27 22.59 -4.41
N ALA A 122 12.15 21.85 -5.52
CA ALA A 122 13.16 21.87 -6.60
C ALA A 122 13.23 23.24 -7.30
N LEU A 123 12.08 23.87 -7.56
CA LEU A 123 12.03 25.20 -8.18
C LEU A 123 12.62 26.27 -7.26
N ASP A 124 12.31 26.23 -5.97
CA ASP A 124 12.86 27.17 -4.98
C ASP A 124 14.40 27.06 -4.88
N SER A 125 14.94 25.84 -5.00
CA SER A 125 16.39 25.60 -4.94
C SER A 125 17.13 26.09 -6.20
N THR A 126 16.45 26.30 -7.33
CA THR A 126 17.05 26.81 -8.58
C THR A 126 16.94 28.32 -8.72
N ALA A 127 16.11 28.98 -7.89
CA ALA A 127 15.86 30.41 -7.95
C ALA A 127 16.74 31.21 -6.96
N GLY A 128 17.46 30.56 -6.08
CA GLY A 128 18.39 31.13 -5.09
C GLY A 128 19.85 30.85 -5.42
#